data_7914b473db2178c22af58744a1832bba
#
_entry.id   7914b473db2178c22af58744a1832bba
#
_cell.length_a   1.000
_cell.length_b   1.000
_cell.length_c   1.000
_cell.angle_alpha   90.00
_cell.angle_beta   90.00
_cell.angle_gamma   90.00
#
_symmetry.space_group_name_H-M   'P 1'
#
loop_
_entity.id
_entity.type
_entity.pdbx_description
1 polymer ?
#
loop_
_entity_poly.entity_id
_entity_poly.type
_entity_poly.pdbx_seq_one_letter_code
_entity_poly.pdbx_strand_id
1 'polypeptide(L)'
;MNRFRKSTILPAVALCALGLWTVQPEPASAETETGDRPEIKVPRGGARAAFEKFGCTTCHMGDGRGGQNEGGYGADLRVTKLTEQEVLQTISNGRAGKGMPAFKGLIDDETLQMLATFVKEELRLK
;
A
#
# COMPACT_ATOMS: atom_id res chain seq x y z
N MET A 1 -36.43 10.49 55.51
CA MET A 1 -36.65 11.90 55.87
C MET A 1 -35.91 12.76 54.86
N ASN A 2 -36.70 13.35 53.97
CA ASN A 2 -36.26 14.04 52.78
C ASN A 2 -36.01 15.51 53.05
N ARG A 3 -34.94 16.06 52.58
CA ARG A 3 -34.80 17.52 52.46
C ARG A 3 -34.62 17.92 51.01
N PHE A 4 -35.71 18.42 50.44
CA PHE A 4 -35.74 19.18 49.22
C PHE A 4 -34.91 20.46 49.39
N ARG A 5 -33.88 20.66 48.53
CA ARG A 5 -33.27 21.97 48.33
C ARG A 5 -33.82 22.58 47.06
N LYS A 6 -34.55 23.67 47.24
CA LYS A 6 -35.02 24.55 46.20
C LYS A 6 -33.82 25.33 45.68
N SER A 7 -33.46 25.17 44.42
CA SER A 7 -32.49 26.04 43.75
C SER A 7 -33.22 27.10 42.93
N THR A 8 -32.88 28.31 43.27
CA THR A 8 -33.37 29.57 42.73
C THR A 8 -32.95 29.76 41.28
N ILE A 9 -33.89 30.07 40.42
CA ILE A 9 -33.69 30.40 39.01
C ILE A 9 -33.35 31.86 38.92
N LEU A 10 -32.16 32.22 38.46
CA LEU A 10 -31.78 33.56 38.00
C LEU A 10 -31.92 33.67 36.48
N PRO A 11 -32.51 34.73 35.94
CA PRO A 11 -32.57 34.96 34.53
C PRO A 11 -31.24 35.49 34.03
N ALA A 12 -30.59 34.81 33.12
CA ALA A 12 -29.41 35.31 32.44
C ALA A 12 -29.81 36.21 31.27
N VAL A 13 -29.30 37.39 31.33
CA VAL A 13 -29.42 38.46 30.35
C VAL A 13 -28.81 38.03 29.01
N ALA A 14 -29.58 38.22 27.94
CA ALA A 14 -29.10 38.04 26.58
C ALA A 14 -28.15 39.16 26.20
N LEU A 15 -26.85 38.84 26.03
CA LEU A 15 -25.91 39.69 25.32
C LEU A 15 -25.77 39.16 23.87
N CYS A 16 -26.34 39.94 22.95
CA CYS A 16 -25.99 39.80 21.53
C CYS A 16 -24.54 40.23 21.32
N ALA A 17 -23.64 39.28 21.24
CA ALA A 17 -22.29 39.51 20.74
C ALA A 17 -22.26 39.21 19.25
N LEU A 18 -22.01 40.26 18.45
CA LEU A 18 -21.75 40.20 17.03
C LEU A 18 -20.61 39.22 16.76
N GLY A 19 -20.96 38.07 16.15
CA GLY A 19 -19.97 37.06 15.79
C GLY A 19 -19.07 37.55 14.68
N LEU A 20 -17.84 37.91 15.02
CA LEU A 20 -16.76 37.85 14.04
C LEU A 20 -16.51 36.37 13.72
N TRP A 21 -16.94 35.97 12.55
CA TRP A 21 -16.47 34.72 11.97
C TRP A 21 -14.98 34.89 11.66
N THR A 22 -14.16 34.41 12.54
CA THR A 22 -12.75 34.21 12.24
C THR A 22 -12.68 33.03 11.28
N VAL A 23 -12.41 33.31 10.01
CA VAL A 23 -12.00 32.31 9.03
C VAL A 23 -10.72 31.68 9.59
N GLN A 24 -10.83 30.49 10.13
CA GLN A 24 -9.65 29.71 10.46
C GLN A 24 -9.00 29.31 9.14
N PRO A 25 -7.69 29.56 8.94
CA PRO A 25 -6.98 29.00 7.81
C PRO A 25 -7.03 27.49 7.97
N GLU A 26 -7.60 26.82 6.97
CA GLU A 26 -7.51 25.36 6.85
C GLU A 26 -6.03 24.99 6.92
N PRO A 27 -5.65 23.93 7.66
CA PRO A 27 -4.29 23.45 7.62
C PRO A 27 -4.00 23.06 6.17
N ALA A 28 -3.07 23.79 5.57
CA ALA A 28 -2.53 23.45 4.27
C ALA A 28 -2.20 21.96 4.29
N SER A 29 -2.88 21.20 3.43
CA SER A 29 -2.55 19.80 3.17
C SER A 29 -1.06 19.78 2.91
N ALA A 30 -0.32 19.11 3.80
CA ALA A 30 1.10 18.89 3.60
C ALA A 30 1.23 18.13 2.27
N GLU A 31 1.52 18.86 1.21
CA GLU A 31 2.05 18.28 -0.01
C GLU A 31 3.32 17.56 0.43
N THR A 32 3.20 16.26 0.56
CA THR A 32 4.36 15.38 0.77
C THR A 32 5.22 15.60 -0.47
N GLU A 33 6.24 16.45 -0.32
CA GLU A 33 7.32 16.52 -1.28
C GLU A 33 7.86 15.10 -1.44
N THR A 34 7.43 14.45 -2.50
CA THR A 34 8.05 13.23 -2.99
C THR A 34 9.44 13.67 -3.44
N GLY A 35 10.38 13.63 -2.48
CA GLY A 35 11.78 13.87 -2.78
C GLY A 35 12.17 13.04 -3.99
N ASP A 36 12.88 13.66 -4.91
CA ASP A 36 13.43 13.16 -6.16
C ASP A 36 13.99 11.73 -6.02
N ARG A 37 13.07 10.76 -5.96
CA ARG A 37 13.40 9.35 -6.08
C ARG A 37 13.39 9.06 -7.56
N PRO A 38 14.48 8.56 -8.15
CA PRO A 38 14.49 8.26 -9.57
C PRO A 38 13.32 7.33 -9.89
N GLU A 39 12.35 7.87 -10.62
CA GLU A 39 11.19 7.13 -11.12
C GLU A 39 11.72 5.99 -11.99
N ILE A 40 11.63 4.77 -11.46
CA ILE A 40 12.01 3.58 -12.22
C ILE A 40 10.86 3.30 -13.18
N LYS A 41 10.97 3.91 -14.37
CA LYS A 41 9.98 3.74 -15.45
C LYS A 41 9.82 2.25 -15.80
N VAL A 42 8.58 1.89 -16.08
CA VAL A 42 8.20 0.55 -16.57
C VAL A 42 9.23 0.07 -17.62
N PRO A 43 9.87 -1.08 -17.42
CA PRO A 43 10.87 -1.59 -18.35
C PRO A 43 10.29 -1.78 -19.76
N ARG A 44 11.06 -1.42 -20.78
CA ARG A 44 10.69 -1.84 -22.15
C ARG A 44 10.62 -3.36 -22.18
N GLY A 45 9.48 -3.91 -22.60
CA GLY A 45 9.22 -5.36 -22.56
C GLY A 45 8.17 -5.78 -21.54
N GLY A 46 7.58 -4.81 -20.84
CA GLY A 46 6.43 -5.05 -19.96
C GLY A 46 6.74 -5.87 -18.70
N ALA A 47 5.73 -6.55 -18.21
CA ALA A 47 5.77 -7.26 -16.93
C ALA A 47 6.84 -8.35 -16.83
N ARG A 48 7.08 -9.10 -17.90
CA ARG A 48 8.14 -10.12 -17.93
C ARG A 48 9.52 -9.50 -17.75
N ALA A 49 9.82 -8.43 -18.46
CA ALA A 49 11.09 -7.72 -18.30
C ALA A 49 11.25 -7.12 -16.89
N ALA A 50 10.15 -6.65 -16.28
CA ALA A 50 10.16 -6.21 -14.89
C ALA A 50 10.45 -7.38 -13.94
N PHE A 51 9.82 -8.52 -14.15
CA PHE A 51 10.01 -9.73 -13.36
C PHE A 51 11.47 -10.21 -13.36
N GLU A 52 12.13 -10.12 -14.52
CA GLU A 52 13.56 -10.43 -14.66
C GLU A 52 14.43 -9.34 -14.03
N LYS A 53 14.18 -8.07 -14.37
CA LYS A 53 14.99 -6.92 -13.93
C LYS A 53 15.05 -6.78 -12.41
N PHE A 54 13.95 -7.02 -11.73
CA PHE A 54 13.87 -6.90 -10.27
C PHE A 54 14.24 -8.19 -9.53
N GLY A 55 14.80 -9.18 -10.24
CA GLY A 55 15.37 -10.38 -9.65
C GLY A 55 14.33 -11.40 -9.14
N CYS A 56 13.06 -11.29 -9.54
CA CYS A 56 12.02 -12.26 -9.16
C CYS A 56 12.37 -13.67 -9.64
N THR A 57 13.01 -13.76 -10.81
CA THR A 57 13.44 -15.02 -11.43
C THR A 57 14.46 -15.79 -10.60
N THR A 58 15.23 -15.10 -9.76
CA THR A 58 16.27 -15.71 -8.92
C THR A 58 15.69 -16.72 -7.91
N CYS A 59 14.46 -16.50 -7.44
CA CYS A 59 13.74 -17.40 -6.56
C CYS A 59 12.59 -18.12 -7.28
N HIS A 60 11.84 -17.40 -8.12
CA HIS A 60 10.62 -17.93 -8.74
C HIS A 60 10.85 -18.55 -10.12
N MET A 61 12.06 -18.50 -10.65
CA MET A 61 12.41 -18.89 -12.01
C MET A 61 11.69 -18.09 -13.10
N GLY A 62 12.18 -18.11 -14.36
CA GLY A 62 11.61 -17.33 -15.45
C GLY A 62 10.19 -17.71 -15.85
N ASP A 63 9.79 -18.95 -15.56
CA ASP A 63 8.44 -19.46 -15.83
C ASP A 63 7.53 -19.50 -14.57
N GLY A 64 8.01 -18.98 -13.44
CA GLY A 64 7.25 -18.91 -12.19
C GLY A 64 7.11 -20.21 -11.42
N ARG A 65 7.78 -21.31 -11.83
CA ARG A 65 7.64 -22.61 -11.15
C ARG A 65 8.23 -22.63 -9.73
N GLY A 66 9.12 -21.69 -9.41
CA GLY A 66 9.78 -21.65 -8.11
C GLY A 66 10.66 -22.87 -7.83
N GLY A 67 10.70 -23.29 -6.59
CA GLY A 67 11.54 -24.38 -6.12
C GLY A 67 12.84 -23.91 -5.50
N GLN A 68 13.78 -24.82 -5.25
CA GLN A 68 15.10 -24.50 -4.72
C GLN A 68 16.01 -24.04 -5.86
N ASN A 69 16.59 -22.84 -5.72
CA ASN A 69 17.50 -22.26 -6.69
C ASN A 69 18.52 -21.33 -6.02
N GLU A 70 19.30 -20.59 -6.80
CA GLU A 70 20.41 -19.75 -6.29
C GLU A 70 19.96 -18.67 -5.29
N GLY A 71 18.76 -18.13 -5.45
CA GLY A 71 18.19 -17.12 -4.53
C GLY A 71 17.48 -17.71 -3.31
N GLY A 72 17.41 -19.04 -3.22
CA GLY A 72 16.72 -19.76 -2.17
C GLY A 72 15.43 -20.43 -2.65
N TYR A 73 14.51 -20.72 -1.74
CA TYR A 73 13.24 -21.36 -2.08
C TYR A 73 12.20 -20.34 -2.53
N GLY A 74 11.75 -20.45 -3.77
CA GLY A 74 10.63 -19.69 -4.33
C GLY A 74 9.35 -20.50 -4.42
N ALA A 75 8.22 -19.91 -4.06
CA ALA A 75 6.92 -20.54 -4.25
C ALA A 75 6.60 -20.69 -5.76
N ASP A 76 5.86 -21.75 -6.13
CA ASP A 76 5.31 -21.88 -7.47
C ASP A 76 4.17 -20.87 -7.67
N LEU A 77 4.42 -19.86 -8.49
CA LEU A 77 3.47 -18.79 -8.76
C LEU A 77 2.33 -19.23 -9.68
N ARG A 78 2.55 -20.25 -10.50
CA ARG A 78 1.60 -20.74 -11.51
C ARG A 78 0.34 -21.33 -10.90
N VAL A 79 0.45 -21.83 -9.67
CA VAL A 79 -0.65 -22.45 -8.92
C VAL A 79 -1.12 -21.62 -7.73
N THR A 80 -0.70 -20.35 -7.67
CA THR A 80 -1.09 -19.47 -6.56
C THR A 80 -2.60 -19.29 -6.44
N LYS A 81 -3.11 -19.46 -5.22
CA LYS A 81 -4.54 -19.24 -4.90
C LYS A 81 -4.83 -17.79 -4.48
N LEU A 82 -3.79 -16.98 -4.32
CA LEU A 82 -3.94 -15.59 -3.96
C LEU A 82 -4.71 -14.83 -5.06
N THR A 83 -5.53 -13.89 -4.68
CA THR A 83 -6.12 -12.90 -5.57
C THR A 83 -5.02 -11.97 -6.10
N GLU A 84 -5.28 -11.22 -7.16
CA GLU A 84 -4.33 -10.24 -7.70
C GLU A 84 -3.94 -9.22 -6.63
N GLN A 85 -4.92 -8.73 -5.85
CA GLN A 85 -4.68 -7.80 -4.77
C GLN A 85 -3.78 -8.38 -3.66
N GLU A 86 -3.95 -9.65 -3.31
CA GLU A 86 -3.09 -10.33 -2.34
C GLU A 86 -1.68 -10.57 -2.89
N VAL A 87 -1.55 -10.82 -4.20
CA VAL A 87 -0.25 -10.89 -4.87
C VAL A 87 0.43 -9.53 -4.82
N LEU A 88 -0.28 -8.44 -5.15
CA LEU A 88 0.23 -7.07 -5.05
C LEU A 88 0.72 -6.75 -3.64
N GLN A 89 -0.08 -7.05 -2.62
CA GLN A 89 0.31 -6.86 -1.22
C GLN A 89 1.53 -7.69 -0.84
N THR A 90 1.60 -8.93 -1.35
CA THR A 90 2.73 -9.83 -1.10
C THR A 90 4.03 -9.29 -1.70
N ILE A 91 4.00 -8.80 -2.94
CA ILE A 91 5.16 -8.19 -3.60
C ILE A 91 5.56 -6.91 -2.86
N SER A 92 4.58 -6.05 -2.57
CA SER A 92 4.83 -4.77 -1.91
C SER A 92 5.48 -4.93 -0.54
N ASN A 93 4.94 -5.82 0.29
CA ASN A 93 5.35 -5.96 1.70
C ASN A 93 6.41 -7.05 1.91
N GLY A 94 6.63 -7.91 0.91
CA GLY A 94 7.50 -9.06 1.04
C GLY A 94 6.96 -10.12 2.02
N ARG A 95 7.79 -11.10 2.27
CA ARG A 95 7.57 -12.16 3.26
C ARG A 95 8.90 -12.43 3.98
N ALA A 96 9.28 -11.56 4.91
CA ALA A 96 10.59 -11.62 5.59
C ALA A 96 10.89 -13.01 6.18
N GLY A 97 9.91 -13.65 6.84
CA GLY A 97 10.04 -15.00 7.37
C GLY A 97 10.16 -16.12 6.32
N LYS A 98 10.02 -15.79 5.04
CA LYS A 98 10.16 -16.71 3.90
C LYS A 98 11.28 -16.28 2.94
N GLY A 99 12.08 -15.27 3.31
CA GLY A 99 13.18 -14.77 2.48
C GLY A 99 12.78 -13.89 1.30
N MET A 100 11.50 -13.56 1.13
CA MET A 100 11.04 -12.66 0.07
C MET A 100 11.14 -11.20 0.54
N PRO A 101 11.95 -10.34 -0.13
CA PRO A 101 12.07 -8.93 0.25
C PRO A 101 10.79 -8.14 -0.09
N ALA A 102 10.64 -6.97 0.55
CA ALA A 102 9.62 -5.99 0.22
C ALA A 102 10.09 -5.11 -0.95
N PHE A 103 9.19 -4.86 -1.90
CA PHE A 103 9.50 -4.06 -3.08
C PHE A 103 8.85 -2.67 -3.06
N LYS A 104 7.94 -2.41 -2.12
CA LYS A 104 7.33 -1.09 -1.96
C LYS A 104 8.42 -0.04 -1.70
N GLY A 105 8.40 1.00 -2.51
CA GLY A 105 9.41 2.06 -2.44
C GLY A 105 10.72 1.75 -3.18
N LEU A 106 10.90 0.55 -3.72
CA LEU A 106 11.97 0.18 -4.65
C LEU A 106 11.45 0.13 -6.09
N ILE A 107 10.20 -0.26 -6.27
CA ILE A 107 9.49 -0.36 -7.53
C ILE A 107 8.28 0.57 -7.41
N ASP A 108 7.96 1.30 -8.49
CA ASP A 108 6.78 2.15 -8.55
C ASP A 108 5.48 1.33 -8.49
N ASP A 109 4.40 1.97 -8.07
CA ASP A 109 3.13 1.28 -7.83
C ASP A 109 2.51 0.72 -9.11
N GLU A 110 2.72 1.37 -10.27
CA GLU A 110 2.24 0.90 -11.57
C GLU A 110 2.94 -0.41 -11.96
N THR A 111 4.26 -0.45 -11.81
CA THR A 111 5.04 -1.66 -12.08
C THR A 111 4.70 -2.78 -11.09
N LEU A 112 4.45 -2.48 -9.80
CA LEU A 112 3.99 -3.47 -8.82
C LEU A 112 2.64 -4.07 -9.22
N GLN A 113 1.68 -3.25 -9.66
CA GLN A 113 0.38 -3.70 -10.15
C GLN A 113 0.54 -4.56 -11.41
N MET A 114 1.36 -4.13 -12.36
CA MET A 114 1.65 -4.89 -13.58
C MET A 114 2.26 -6.27 -13.27
N LEU A 115 3.16 -6.36 -12.28
CA LEU A 115 3.73 -7.63 -11.83
C LEU A 115 2.68 -8.54 -11.18
N ALA A 116 1.75 -7.98 -10.42
CA ALA A 116 0.66 -8.76 -9.83
C ALA A 116 -0.26 -9.36 -10.89
N THR A 117 -0.65 -8.55 -11.88
CA THR A 117 -1.44 -9.02 -13.05
C THR A 117 -0.68 -10.10 -13.83
N PHE A 118 0.62 -9.90 -14.08
CA PHE A 118 1.47 -10.87 -14.77
C PHE A 118 1.47 -12.24 -14.09
N VAL A 119 1.61 -12.26 -12.76
CA VAL A 119 1.55 -13.52 -11.98
C VAL A 119 0.20 -14.21 -12.14
N LYS A 120 -0.89 -13.45 -12.19
CA LYS A 120 -2.25 -14.01 -12.23
C LYS A 120 -2.68 -14.44 -13.63
N GLU A 121 -2.26 -13.72 -14.65
CA GLU A 121 -2.77 -13.92 -16.02
C GLU A 121 -1.79 -14.67 -16.92
N GLU A 122 -0.50 -14.37 -16.82
CA GLU A 122 0.49 -14.92 -17.74
C GLU A 122 1.23 -16.15 -17.18
N LEU A 123 1.56 -16.17 -15.87
CA LEU A 123 2.25 -17.32 -15.27
C LEU A 123 1.32 -18.45 -14.87
N ARG A 124 0.03 -18.18 -14.69
CA ARG A 124 -0.93 -19.20 -14.24
C ARG A 124 -1.03 -20.37 -15.21
N LEU A 125 -0.99 -21.58 -14.66
CA LEU A 125 -1.33 -22.80 -15.42
C LEU A 125 -2.82 -22.76 -15.79
N LYS A 126 -3.13 -22.94 -17.07
CA LYS A 126 -4.47 -23.02 -17.62
C LYS A 126 -5.00 -24.45 -17.53
#